data_ab923fe645ff275c696ef46d53364b3f
#
_entry.id   ab923fe645ff275c696ef46d53364b3f
#
_cell.length_a   1.000
_cell.length_b   1.000
_cell.length_c   1.000
_cell.angle_alpha   90.00
_cell.angle_beta   90.00
_cell.angle_gamma   90.00
#
_symmetry.space_group_name_H-M   'P 1'
#
loop_
_entity.id
_entity.type
_entity.pdbx_description
1 polymer ?
#
loop_
_entity_poly.entity_id
_entity_poly.type
_entity_poly.pdbx_seq_one_letter_code
_entity_poly.pdbx_strand_id
1 'polypeptide(L)'
;KSWAAQTKNWFENIAKKSGGKINFLNEGVSGTDSAFAVARVQDHIIKNKADLVVLEFSVNDLWLEAAIRNKTYEGVIRQIMNNSETAILALFINIKCDDSGVELPSQQKEQQPICDYYQIPFVSWKDEVLAVGSAADFEAFYDAPETVHPNNAGHASIAGFICKKLQGYWDE
;
A
#
# COMPACT_ATOMS: atom_id res chain seq x y z
N LYS A 1 -8.07 4.84 13.54
CA LYS A 1 -6.67 4.36 13.45
C LYS A 1 -6.34 4.13 11.97
N SER A 2 -5.11 4.49 11.53
CA SER A 2 -4.66 4.23 10.16
C SER A 2 -4.60 2.72 9.87
N TRP A 3 -4.66 2.35 8.60
CA TRP A 3 -4.50 0.96 8.17
C TRP A 3 -3.16 0.36 8.63
N ALA A 4 -2.07 1.14 8.57
CA ALA A 4 -0.75 0.70 9.03
C ALA A 4 -0.75 0.34 10.53
N ALA A 5 -1.40 1.15 11.38
CA ALA A 5 -1.52 0.85 12.80
C ALA A 5 -2.40 -0.39 13.09
N GLN A 6 -3.38 -0.67 12.25
CA GLN A 6 -4.23 -1.85 12.38
C GLN A 6 -3.52 -3.11 11.90
N THR A 7 -2.77 -3.04 10.80
CA THR A 7 -1.89 -4.12 10.33
C THR A 7 -0.81 -4.46 11.36
N LYS A 8 -0.21 -3.43 11.99
CA LYS A 8 0.71 -3.62 13.12
C LYS A 8 0.09 -4.46 14.24
N ASN A 9 -1.12 -4.08 14.67
CA ASN A 9 -1.82 -4.80 15.76
C ASN A 9 -2.06 -6.27 15.39
N TRP A 10 -2.37 -6.56 14.14
CA TRP A 10 -2.54 -7.93 13.66
C TRP A 10 -1.24 -8.73 13.77
N PHE A 11 -0.12 -8.19 13.29
CA PHE A 11 1.20 -8.82 13.44
C PHE A 11 1.59 -9.03 14.89
N GLU A 12 1.37 -8.04 15.76
CA GLU A 12 1.65 -8.16 17.20
C GLU A 12 0.85 -9.29 17.86
N ASN A 13 -0.40 -9.49 17.44
CA ASN A 13 -1.23 -10.58 17.94
C ASN A 13 -0.73 -11.96 17.50
N ILE A 14 -0.24 -12.08 16.26
CA ILE A 14 0.39 -13.31 15.78
C ILE A 14 1.69 -13.59 16.56
N ALA A 15 2.57 -12.59 16.65
CA ALA A 15 3.84 -12.72 17.34
C ALA A 15 3.67 -13.14 18.82
N LYS A 16 2.68 -12.57 19.51
CA LYS A 16 2.37 -12.96 20.91
C LYS A 16 2.01 -14.44 21.03
N LYS A 17 1.27 -14.99 20.07
CA LYS A 17 0.90 -16.42 20.07
C LYS A 17 2.10 -17.34 19.87
N SER A 18 3.10 -16.90 19.13
CA SER A 18 4.34 -17.65 18.86
C SER A 18 5.50 -17.31 19.81
N GLY A 19 5.28 -16.43 20.80
CA GLY A 19 6.33 -15.96 21.71
C GLY A 19 7.34 -14.99 21.07
N GLY A 20 7.04 -14.49 19.88
CA GLY A 20 7.88 -13.55 19.13
C GLY A 20 7.59 -12.08 19.44
N LYS A 21 8.32 -11.21 18.77
CA LYS A 21 8.15 -9.75 18.81
C LYS A 21 8.18 -9.19 17.40
N ILE A 22 7.44 -8.13 17.18
CA ILE A 22 7.45 -7.35 15.95
C ILE A 22 8.14 -6.00 16.21
N ASN A 23 9.08 -5.67 15.36
CA ASN A 23 9.60 -4.30 15.23
C ASN A 23 8.85 -3.64 14.06
N PHE A 24 7.98 -2.69 14.36
CA PHE A 24 7.18 -2.01 13.35
C PHE A 24 7.68 -0.59 13.14
N LEU A 25 8.01 -0.28 11.90
CA LEU A 25 8.42 1.05 11.46
C LEU A 25 7.34 1.64 10.55
N ASN A 26 6.96 2.87 10.77
CA ASN A 26 6.11 3.63 9.86
C ASN A 26 6.92 4.76 9.25
N GLU A 27 7.40 4.53 8.04
CA GLU A 27 8.25 5.45 7.29
C GLU A 27 7.46 6.30 6.28
N GLY A 28 6.12 6.24 6.36
CA GLY A 28 5.25 7.07 5.53
C GLY A 28 5.38 8.55 5.88
N VAL A 29 5.58 9.37 4.86
CA VAL A 29 5.60 10.85 4.98
C VAL A 29 4.44 11.40 4.16
N SER A 30 3.56 12.15 4.83
CA SER A 30 2.35 12.69 4.21
C SER A 30 2.67 13.53 2.98
N GLY A 31 1.89 13.35 1.91
CA GLY A 31 2.00 14.13 0.68
C GLY A 31 3.27 13.86 -0.15
N THR A 32 3.98 12.75 0.10
CA THR A 32 5.18 12.41 -0.68
C THR A 32 4.93 11.27 -1.66
N ASP A 33 5.58 11.35 -2.80
CA ASP A 33 5.51 10.44 -3.93
C ASP A 33 6.69 9.45 -3.99
N SER A 34 6.72 8.60 -5.01
CA SER A 34 7.81 7.65 -5.23
C SER A 34 9.15 8.33 -5.58
N ALA A 35 9.14 9.57 -6.13
CA ALA A 35 10.38 10.31 -6.40
C ALA A 35 11.07 10.75 -5.11
N PHE A 36 10.28 11.13 -4.09
CA PHE A 36 10.83 11.37 -2.76
C PHE A 36 11.28 10.06 -2.08
N ALA A 37 10.52 9.00 -2.27
CA ALA A 37 10.83 7.70 -1.66
C ALA A 37 12.13 7.09 -2.19
N VAL A 38 12.40 7.16 -3.49
CA VAL A 38 13.60 6.56 -4.10
C VAL A 38 14.90 7.09 -3.51
N ALA A 39 14.92 8.33 -3.02
CA ALA A 39 16.06 8.92 -2.34
C ALA A 39 16.25 8.43 -0.89
N ARG A 40 15.22 7.81 -0.30
CA ARG A 40 15.18 7.43 1.13
C ARG A 40 15.31 5.93 1.37
N VAL A 41 15.17 5.10 0.35
CA VAL A 41 15.11 3.62 0.47
C VAL A 41 16.29 3.10 1.29
N GLN A 42 17.49 3.60 1.04
CA GLN A 42 18.71 3.18 1.74
C GLN A 42 18.59 3.38 3.27
N ASP A 43 18.12 4.55 3.69
CA ASP A 43 18.10 4.93 5.11
C ASP A 43 16.88 4.36 5.85
N HIS A 44 15.74 4.25 5.17
CA HIS A 44 14.47 3.93 5.79
C HIS A 44 14.08 2.44 5.69
N ILE A 45 14.61 1.71 4.70
CA ILE A 45 14.28 0.30 4.48
C ILE A 45 15.52 -0.57 4.63
N ILE A 46 16.55 -0.35 3.80
CA ILE A 46 17.69 -1.25 3.70
C ILE A 46 18.52 -1.27 4.99
N LYS A 47 18.85 -0.09 5.54
CA LYS A 47 19.58 0.00 6.82
C LYS A 47 18.83 -0.58 8.01
N ASN A 48 17.50 -0.53 7.98
CA ASN A 48 16.65 -1.08 9.03
C ASN A 48 16.48 -2.61 8.94
N LYS A 49 16.95 -3.23 7.84
CA LYS A 49 16.86 -4.68 7.61
C LYS A 49 15.44 -5.21 7.81
N ALA A 50 14.47 -4.51 7.20
CA ALA A 50 13.09 -4.92 7.30
C ALA A 50 12.88 -6.29 6.64
N ASP A 51 12.12 -7.19 7.27
CA ASP A 51 11.74 -8.48 6.67
C ASP A 51 10.64 -8.30 5.62
N LEU A 52 9.74 -7.34 5.85
CA LEU A 52 8.64 -7.00 4.95
C LEU A 52 8.46 -5.49 4.88
N VAL A 53 8.24 -4.99 3.68
CA VAL A 53 7.81 -3.61 3.44
C VAL A 53 6.48 -3.60 2.69
N VAL A 54 5.55 -2.74 3.13
CA VAL A 54 4.33 -2.42 2.37
C VAL A 54 4.54 -1.08 1.69
N LEU A 55 4.51 -1.08 0.34
CA LEU A 55 4.71 0.11 -0.47
C LEU A 55 3.37 0.66 -0.96
N GLU A 56 3.07 1.92 -0.65
CA GLU A 56 1.90 2.64 -1.16
C GLU A 56 2.32 4.00 -1.73
N PHE A 57 2.15 4.18 -3.03
CA PHE A 57 2.38 5.45 -3.75
C PHE A 57 1.29 5.71 -4.79
N SER A 58 0.30 4.82 -4.92
CA SER A 58 -0.73 4.89 -5.97
C SER A 58 -1.60 6.15 -5.88
N VAL A 59 -1.68 6.77 -4.71
CA VAL A 59 -2.38 8.04 -4.52
C VAL A 59 -1.47 9.22 -4.87
N ASN A 60 -0.32 9.33 -4.23
CA ASN A 60 0.52 10.52 -4.38
C ASN A 60 1.24 10.60 -5.74
N ASP A 61 1.56 9.48 -6.37
CA ASP A 61 2.13 9.46 -7.71
C ASP A 61 1.17 9.98 -8.80
N LEU A 62 -0.10 10.16 -8.47
CA LEU A 62 -1.07 10.80 -9.37
C LEU A 62 -0.63 12.20 -9.80
N TRP A 63 0.01 12.95 -8.91
CA TRP A 63 0.47 14.31 -9.16
C TRP A 63 1.92 14.39 -9.68
N LEU A 64 2.61 13.26 -9.78
CA LEU A 64 3.95 13.19 -10.34
C LEU A 64 3.88 13.06 -11.88
N GLU A 65 4.80 13.71 -12.58
CA GLU A 65 4.87 13.60 -14.04
C GLU A 65 5.00 12.15 -14.51
N ALA A 66 4.22 11.76 -15.52
CA ALA A 66 4.17 10.40 -16.06
C ALA A 66 5.55 9.86 -16.48
N ALA A 67 6.42 10.72 -17.01
CA ALA A 67 7.77 10.33 -17.42
C ALA A 67 8.69 9.94 -16.25
N ILE A 68 8.34 10.36 -15.03
CA ILE A 68 9.15 10.19 -13.83
C ILE A 68 8.56 9.09 -12.94
N ARG A 69 7.25 9.11 -12.68
CA ARG A 69 6.60 8.28 -11.66
C ARG A 69 6.85 6.77 -11.80
N ASN A 70 6.77 6.22 -13.00
CA ASN A 70 7.02 4.79 -13.19
C ASN A 70 8.48 4.42 -12.96
N LYS A 71 9.41 5.28 -13.38
CA LYS A 71 10.84 5.10 -13.14
C LYS A 71 11.20 5.17 -11.66
N THR A 72 10.58 6.08 -10.93
CA THR A 72 10.85 6.25 -9.49
C THR A 72 10.21 5.13 -8.68
N TYR A 73 8.99 4.73 -9.01
CA TYR A 73 8.34 3.57 -8.38
C TYR A 73 9.15 2.29 -8.60
N GLU A 74 9.53 2.00 -9.85
CA GLU A 74 10.43 0.89 -10.18
C GLU A 74 11.78 1.03 -9.47
N GLY A 75 12.31 2.25 -9.38
CA GLY A 75 13.56 2.55 -8.70
C GLY A 75 13.54 2.18 -7.22
N VAL A 76 12.44 2.41 -6.51
CA VAL A 76 12.24 1.97 -5.12
C VAL A 76 12.32 0.44 -5.03
N ILE A 77 11.56 -0.26 -5.87
CA ILE A 77 11.52 -1.73 -5.92
C ILE A 77 12.91 -2.30 -6.18
N ARG A 78 13.59 -1.83 -7.21
CA ARG A 78 14.93 -2.32 -7.59
C ARG A 78 15.98 -2.07 -6.51
N GLN A 79 15.93 -0.93 -5.82
CA GLN A 79 16.85 -0.69 -4.71
C GLN A 79 16.64 -1.68 -3.58
N ILE A 80 15.39 -1.98 -3.21
CA ILE A 80 15.08 -2.96 -2.17
C ILE A 80 15.58 -4.34 -2.61
N MET A 81 15.18 -4.84 -3.78
CA MET A 81 15.52 -6.17 -4.27
C MET A 81 17.03 -6.39 -4.47
N ASN A 82 17.76 -5.35 -4.90
CA ASN A 82 19.20 -5.47 -5.14
C ASN A 82 20.07 -5.35 -3.89
N ASN A 83 19.53 -4.84 -2.81
CA ASN A 83 20.34 -4.50 -1.62
C ASN A 83 19.82 -5.11 -0.32
N SER A 84 18.77 -5.93 -0.37
CA SER A 84 18.20 -6.57 0.81
C SER A 84 17.43 -7.84 0.46
N GLU A 85 17.17 -8.66 1.47
CA GLU A 85 16.24 -9.81 1.41
C GLU A 85 14.81 -9.42 1.81
N THR A 86 14.50 -8.14 1.83
CA THR A 86 13.19 -7.60 2.24
C THR A 86 12.10 -8.04 1.27
N ALA A 87 11.08 -8.71 1.76
CA ALA A 87 9.87 -8.99 0.99
C ALA A 87 9.10 -7.68 0.74
N ILE A 88 8.48 -7.58 -0.43
CA ILE A 88 7.70 -6.40 -0.82
C ILE A 88 6.23 -6.82 -1.01
N LEU A 89 5.31 -6.07 -0.41
CA LEU A 89 3.89 -6.09 -0.72
C LEU A 89 3.49 -4.71 -1.25
N ALA A 90 3.02 -4.62 -2.48
CA ALA A 90 2.47 -3.38 -3.01
C ALA A 90 1.03 -3.18 -2.53
N LEU A 91 0.66 -1.94 -2.24
CA LEU A 91 -0.70 -1.56 -1.88
C LEU A 91 -1.17 -0.48 -2.84
N PHE A 92 -2.31 -0.71 -3.48
CA PHE A 92 -2.97 0.26 -4.32
C PHE A 92 -4.22 0.78 -3.61
N ILE A 93 -4.14 2.02 -3.12
CA ILE A 93 -5.28 2.75 -2.54
C ILE A 93 -5.82 3.64 -3.65
N ASN A 94 -7.06 3.39 -4.06
CA ASN A 94 -7.74 4.24 -5.02
C ASN A 94 -8.38 5.43 -4.30
N ILE A 95 -8.57 6.50 -5.05
CA ILE A 95 -9.33 7.66 -4.58
C ILE A 95 -10.79 7.53 -5.03
N LYS A 96 -11.70 8.17 -4.29
CA LYS A 96 -13.11 8.26 -4.66
C LYS A 96 -13.26 9.07 -5.94
N CYS A 97 -14.33 8.81 -6.73
CA CYS A 97 -14.74 9.69 -7.82
C CYS A 97 -14.99 11.11 -7.33
N ASP A 98 -14.76 12.10 -8.18
CA ASP A 98 -15.19 13.47 -7.91
C ASP A 98 -16.73 13.60 -7.96
N ASP A 99 -17.26 14.75 -7.57
CA ASP A 99 -18.70 15.03 -7.56
C ASP A 99 -19.34 14.98 -8.97
N SER A 100 -18.55 14.95 -10.04
CA SER A 100 -19.02 14.75 -11.42
C SER A 100 -19.25 13.27 -11.77
N GLY A 101 -18.90 12.36 -10.88
CA GLY A 101 -18.96 10.92 -11.08
C GLY A 101 -17.84 10.37 -11.96
N VAL A 102 -16.85 11.19 -12.29
CA VAL A 102 -15.66 10.76 -13.02
C VAL A 102 -14.67 10.17 -12.03
N GLU A 103 -14.37 8.89 -12.19
CA GLU A 103 -13.34 8.23 -11.40
C GLU A 103 -11.98 8.86 -11.69
N LEU A 104 -11.37 9.44 -10.66
CA LEU A 104 -10.02 9.97 -10.79
C LEU A 104 -9.03 8.82 -11.06
N PRO A 105 -8.10 9.00 -12.01
CA PRO A 105 -7.19 7.93 -12.41
C PRO A 105 -6.33 7.49 -11.23
N SER A 106 -6.35 6.19 -10.94
CA SER A 106 -5.39 5.56 -10.04
C SER A 106 -4.12 5.21 -10.79
N GLN A 107 -2.97 5.38 -10.17
CA GLN A 107 -1.70 4.96 -10.73
C GLN A 107 -1.50 3.43 -10.72
N GLN A 108 -2.45 2.68 -10.17
CA GLN A 108 -2.44 1.23 -10.20
C GLN A 108 -2.22 0.68 -11.61
N LYS A 109 -2.93 1.23 -12.62
CA LYS A 109 -2.78 0.77 -14.03
C LYS A 109 -1.36 0.87 -14.57
N GLU A 110 -0.53 1.74 -14.00
CA GLU A 110 0.86 1.93 -14.42
C GLU A 110 1.83 1.18 -13.50
N GLN A 111 1.53 1.09 -12.21
CA GLN A 111 2.39 0.46 -11.22
C GLN A 111 2.22 -1.06 -11.15
N GLN A 112 1.00 -1.57 -11.39
CA GLN A 112 0.74 -3.01 -11.38
C GLN A 112 1.58 -3.79 -12.40
N PRO A 113 1.75 -3.38 -13.67
CA PRO A 113 2.65 -4.06 -14.61
C PRO A 113 4.10 -4.15 -14.12
N ILE A 114 4.56 -3.18 -13.33
CA ILE A 114 5.87 -3.22 -12.68
C ILE A 114 5.90 -4.31 -11.61
N CYS A 115 4.86 -4.38 -10.76
CA CYS A 115 4.73 -5.44 -9.77
C CYS A 115 4.69 -6.83 -10.42
N ASP A 116 3.93 -6.99 -11.50
CA ASP A 116 3.83 -8.25 -12.25
C ASP A 116 5.18 -8.67 -12.82
N TYR A 117 5.93 -7.74 -13.40
CA TYR A 117 7.26 -8.01 -13.94
C TYR A 117 8.26 -8.50 -12.89
N TYR A 118 8.23 -7.91 -11.69
CA TYR A 118 9.10 -8.30 -10.58
C TYR A 118 8.50 -9.38 -9.66
N GLN A 119 7.33 -9.93 -10.02
CA GLN A 119 6.60 -10.92 -9.24
C GLN A 119 6.31 -10.46 -7.80
N ILE A 120 6.01 -9.18 -7.64
CA ILE A 120 5.67 -8.58 -6.36
C ILE A 120 4.18 -8.75 -6.10
N PRO A 121 3.78 -9.39 -5.00
CA PRO A 121 2.38 -9.47 -4.63
C PRO A 121 1.82 -8.09 -4.31
N PHE A 122 0.54 -7.89 -4.60
CA PHE A 122 -0.13 -6.64 -4.29
C PHE A 122 -1.54 -6.84 -3.72
N VAL A 123 -2.05 -5.80 -3.10
CA VAL A 123 -3.44 -5.63 -2.70
C VAL A 123 -3.99 -4.42 -3.45
N SER A 124 -4.99 -4.61 -4.28
CA SER A 124 -5.79 -3.54 -4.87
C SER A 124 -7.05 -3.35 -4.04
N TRP A 125 -7.07 -2.32 -3.19
CA TRP A 125 -8.16 -2.14 -2.26
C TRP A 125 -9.53 -2.01 -2.92
N LYS A 126 -9.63 -1.22 -3.99
CA LYS A 126 -10.89 -1.06 -4.72
C LYS A 126 -11.37 -2.37 -5.33
N ASP A 127 -10.48 -3.10 -5.99
CA ASP A 127 -10.83 -4.36 -6.65
C ASP A 127 -11.27 -5.41 -5.61
N GLU A 128 -10.60 -5.47 -4.46
CA GLU A 128 -10.99 -6.36 -3.35
C GLU A 128 -12.37 -6.00 -2.78
N VAL A 129 -12.66 -4.70 -2.60
CA VAL A 129 -13.99 -4.26 -2.15
C VAL A 129 -15.06 -4.62 -3.18
N LEU A 130 -14.81 -4.36 -4.47
CA LEU A 130 -15.76 -4.66 -5.54
C LEU A 130 -15.99 -6.16 -5.74
N ALA A 131 -15.00 -6.98 -5.42
CA ALA A 131 -15.13 -8.44 -5.50
C ALA A 131 -16.10 -9.04 -4.45
N VAL A 132 -16.31 -8.34 -3.33
CA VAL A 132 -17.16 -8.81 -2.21
C VAL A 132 -18.38 -7.91 -1.96
N GLY A 133 -18.46 -6.76 -2.62
CA GLY A 133 -19.48 -5.73 -2.42
C GLY A 133 -19.79 -4.96 -3.71
N SER A 134 -20.02 -3.68 -3.58
CA SER A 134 -20.44 -2.79 -4.67
C SER A 134 -19.63 -1.49 -4.71
N ALA A 135 -19.81 -0.70 -5.77
CA ALA A 135 -19.26 0.65 -5.88
C ALA A 135 -19.73 1.56 -4.73
N ALA A 136 -21.00 1.44 -4.33
CA ALA A 136 -21.54 2.20 -3.19
C ALA A 136 -20.85 1.84 -1.87
N ASP A 137 -20.48 0.57 -1.67
CA ASP A 137 -19.72 0.16 -0.49
C ASP A 137 -18.31 0.77 -0.50
N PHE A 138 -17.67 0.86 -1.67
CA PHE A 138 -16.39 1.54 -1.80
C PHE A 138 -16.50 3.04 -1.51
N GLU A 139 -17.51 3.71 -2.04
CA GLU A 139 -17.75 5.13 -1.80
C GLU A 139 -18.04 5.45 -0.33
N ALA A 140 -18.72 4.55 0.39
CA ALA A 140 -19.01 4.71 1.82
C ALA A 140 -17.75 4.73 2.71
N PHE A 141 -16.60 4.37 2.18
CA PHE A 141 -15.31 4.48 2.89
C PHE A 141 -14.71 5.89 2.88
N TYR A 142 -15.41 6.87 2.29
CA TYR A 142 -14.99 8.27 2.27
C TYR A 142 -16.09 9.14 2.86
N ASP A 143 -15.74 10.04 3.77
CA ASP A 143 -16.68 11.00 4.34
C ASP A 143 -16.73 12.25 3.43
N ALA A 144 -17.92 12.64 2.98
CA ALA A 144 -18.07 13.83 2.15
C ALA A 144 -17.64 15.12 2.91
N PRO A 145 -16.94 16.04 2.28
CA PRO A 145 -16.54 16.11 0.85
C PRO A 145 -15.20 15.44 0.52
N GLU A 146 -14.62 14.68 1.42
CA GLU A 146 -13.32 14.02 1.22
C GLU A 146 -13.39 12.95 0.13
N THR A 147 -12.43 12.97 -0.77
CA THR A 147 -12.34 12.02 -1.89
C THR A 147 -11.01 11.29 -1.98
N VAL A 148 -10.01 11.69 -1.18
CA VAL A 148 -8.64 11.16 -1.23
C VAL A 148 -8.33 10.29 -0.03
N HIS A 149 -8.75 10.73 1.18
CA HIS A 149 -8.40 10.05 2.42
C HIS A 149 -9.57 9.17 2.90
N PRO A 150 -9.38 7.85 3.00
CA PRO A 150 -10.40 6.97 3.55
C PRO A 150 -10.75 7.32 4.99
N ASN A 151 -12.00 7.14 5.36
CA ASN A 151 -12.46 7.25 6.74
C ASN A 151 -11.98 6.05 7.60
N ASN A 152 -12.39 6.01 8.87
CA ASN A 152 -11.97 4.94 9.78
C ASN A 152 -12.38 3.54 9.30
N ALA A 153 -13.55 3.40 8.66
CA ALA A 153 -14.01 2.13 8.09
C ALA A 153 -13.17 1.73 6.87
N GLY A 154 -12.83 2.70 6.00
CA GLY A 154 -11.94 2.48 4.86
C GLY A 154 -10.54 2.02 5.30
N HIS A 155 -9.97 2.67 6.33
CA HIS A 155 -8.71 2.22 6.90
C HIS A 155 -8.78 0.80 7.49
N ALA A 156 -9.89 0.42 8.10
CA ALA A 156 -10.09 -0.94 8.62
C ALA A 156 -10.23 -1.96 7.47
N SER A 157 -10.93 -1.61 6.42
CA SER A 157 -11.07 -2.42 5.20
C SER A 157 -9.71 -2.68 4.55
N ILE A 158 -8.89 -1.63 4.33
CA ILE A 158 -7.54 -1.77 3.78
C ILE A 158 -6.69 -2.73 4.63
N ALA A 159 -6.65 -2.53 5.94
CA ALA A 159 -5.91 -3.41 6.85
C ALA A 159 -6.40 -4.87 6.78
N GLY A 160 -7.72 -5.06 6.69
CA GLY A 160 -8.33 -6.39 6.54
C GLY A 160 -7.85 -7.13 5.31
N PHE A 161 -7.80 -6.47 4.15
CA PHE A 161 -7.32 -7.09 2.90
C PHE A 161 -5.81 -7.35 2.91
N ILE A 162 -5.01 -6.45 3.50
CA ILE A 162 -3.57 -6.71 3.72
C ILE A 162 -3.38 -7.97 4.57
N CYS A 163 -4.08 -8.05 5.71
CA CYS A 163 -3.97 -9.19 6.61
C CYS A 163 -4.44 -10.50 5.96
N LYS A 164 -5.55 -10.46 5.21
CA LYS A 164 -6.05 -11.60 4.43
C LYS A 164 -5.04 -12.09 3.40
N LYS A 165 -4.43 -11.16 2.64
CA LYS A 165 -3.39 -11.48 1.65
C LYS A 165 -2.18 -12.16 2.30
N LEU A 166 -1.70 -11.61 3.40
CA LEU A 166 -0.56 -12.16 4.14
C LEU A 166 -0.90 -13.49 4.81
N GLN A 167 -2.12 -13.66 5.36
CA GLN A 167 -2.57 -14.91 5.95
C GLN A 167 -2.56 -16.04 4.92
N GLY A 168 -2.95 -15.77 3.67
CA GLY A 168 -2.93 -16.77 2.60
C GLY A 168 -1.56 -17.42 2.39
N TYR A 169 -0.46 -16.68 2.60
CA TYR A 169 0.89 -17.25 2.50
C TYR A 169 1.32 -18.09 3.70
N TRP A 170 0.61 -18.02 4.82
CA TRP A 170 0.86 -18.87 5.99
C TRP A 170 0.08 -20.17 5.94
N ASP A 171 -1.04 -20.17 5.21
CA ASP A 171 -1.95 -21.30 5.14
C ASP A 171 -1.58 -22.27 3.98
N GLU A 172 -0.62 -21.89 3.11
CA GLU A 172 0.00 -22.71 2.07
C GLU A 172 1.18 -23.54 2.61
#